data_9719167d1f8522cce557d435ad931b1c
#
_entry.id   9719167d1f8522cce557d435ad931b1c
#
_cell.length_a   1.000
_cell.length_b   1.000
_cell.length_c   1.000
_cell.angle_alpha   90.00
_cell.angle_beta   90.00
_cell.angle_gamma   90.00
#
_symmetry.space_group_name_H-M   'P 1'
#
loop_
_entity.id
_entity.type
_entity.pdbx_description
1 polymer ?
#
loop_
_entity_poly.entity_id
_entity_poly.type
_entity_poly.pdbx_seq_one_letter_code
_entity_poly.pdbx_strand_id
1 'polypeptide(L)'
;MRIDVSHAGEQTFWDIAKQTKGVLVASHSNAAALCPHPRNLRDEQIRLIASRGGLIGAAAVGAFVDKREECRDFAHFTRHIDHLCQVAGEAHVGFGFDFERYYAGSGDGVSGLGAPEEAGALIRWLKEQGADKKTASENAVRIFSF
;
A
#
# COMPACT_ATOMS: atom_id res chain seq x y z
N MET A 1 2.84 -16.24 -13.33
CA MET A 1 2.13 -16.33 -12.02
C MET A 1 2.60 -15.14 -11.17
N ARG A 2 1.67 -14.46 -10.52
CA ARG A 2 1.91 -13.39 -9.55
C ARG A 2 1.53 -13.93 -8.18
N ILE A 3 2.32 -13.58 -7.14
CA ILE A 3 2.10 -14.07 -5.78
C ILE A 3 1.87 -12.85 -4.89
N ASP A 4 0.69 -12.80 -4.27
CA ASP A 4 0.38 -11.74 -3.29
C ASP A 4 0.92 -12.14 -1.91
N VAL A 5 1.68 -11.24 -1.31
CA VAL A 5 2.35 -11.43 -0.02
C VAL A 5 1.76 -10.54 1.10
N SER A 6 0.66 -9.83 0.85
CA SER A 6 0.09 -8.86 1.81
C SER A 6 -0.23 -9.44 3.19
N HIS A 7 -0.61 -10.72 3.29
CA HIS A 7 -0.87 -11.41 4.55
C HIS A 7 0.25 -12.35 5.00
N ALA A 8 1.36 -12.41 4.26
CA ALA A 8 2.48 -13.25 4.63
C ALA A 8 3.21 -12.68 5.85
N GLY A 9 3.40 -13.49 6.88
CA GLY A 9 4.33 -13.14 7.95
C GLY A 9 5.77 -13.03 7.42
N GLU A 10 6.64 -12.39 8.17
CA GLU A 10 8.01 -12.09 7.72
C GLU A 10 8.76 -13.33 7.22
N GLN A 11 8.73 -14.42 7.98
CA GLN A 11 9.39 -15.67 7.58
C GLN A 11 8.78 -16.23 6.29
N THR A 12 7.44 -16.24 6.19
CA THR A 12 6.73 -16.73 5.01
C THR A 12 7.06 -15.90 3.76
N PHE A 13 7.17 -14.57 3.92
CA PHE A 13 7.61 -13.69 2.84
C PHE A 13 8.97 -14.14 2.28
N TRP A 14 9.95 -14.34 3.16
CA TRP A 14 11.30 -14.72 2.74
C TRP A 14 11.36 -16.14 2.17
N ASP A 15 10.54 -17.07 2.68
CA ASP A 15 10.46 -18.44 2.15
C ASP A 15 9.85 -18.43 0.74
N ILE A 16 8.78 -17.67 0.50
CA ILE A 16 8.23 -17.44 -0.84
C ILE A 16 9.29 -16.82 -1.75
N ALA A 17 10.00 -15.82 -1.27
CA ALA A 17 11.03 -15.14 -2.04
C ALA A 17 12.19 -16.06 -2.43
N LYS A 18 12.55 -17.03 -1.62
CA LYS A 18 13.57 -18.04 -1.94
C LYS A 18 13.07 -19.08 -2.94
N GLN A 19 11.82 -19.52 -2.79
CA GLN A 19 11.26 -20.63 -3.56
C GLN A 19 10.77 -20.22 -4.96
N THR A 20 10.54 -18.93 -5.19
CA THR A 20 10.05 -18.44 -6.48
C THR A 20 10.90 -17.31 -7.04
N LYS A 21 10.97 -17.23 -8.37
CA LYS A 21 11.49 -16.10 -9.13
C LYS A 21 10.37 -15.25 -9.76
N GLY A 22 9.10 -15.60 -9.50
CA GLY A 22 7.94 -14.91 -10.03
C GLY A 22 7.78 -13.50 -9.48
N VAL A 23 6.88 -12.75 -10.10
CA VAL A 23 6.50 -11.41 -9.65
C VAL A 23 5.83 -11.50 -8.28
N LEU A 24 6.32 -10.75 -7.32
CA LEU A 24 5.68 -10.58 -6.00
C LEU A 24 4.84 -9.31 -6.02
N VAL A 25 3.69 -9.36 -5.40
CA VAL A 25 2.77 -8.23 -5.23
C VAL A 25 2.40 -8.14 -3.76
N ALA A 26 2.39 -6.95 -3.21
CA ALA A 26 1.69 -6.66 -1.98
C ALA A 26 0.45 -5.84 -2.33
N SER A 27 -0.70 -6.48 -2.43
CA SER A 27 -1.94 -5.82 -2.89
C SER A 27 -2.40 -4.72 -1.93
N HIS A 28 -2.09 -4.83 -0.62
CA HIS A 28 -2.46 -3.87 0.42
C HIS A 28 -1.48 -3.93 1.60
N SER A 29 -0.46 -3.05 1.59
CA SER A 29 0.54 -2.95 2.66
C SER A 29 1.19 -1.57 2.66
N ASN A 30 1.59 -1.09 3.85
CA ASN A 30 2.25 0.18 4.03
C ASN A 30 3.74 0.00 4.41
N ALA A 31 4.42 1.08 4.81
CA ALA A 31 5.84 1.08 5.15
C ALA A 31 6.05 0.90 6.67
N ALA A 32 6.78 -0.13 7.08
CA ALA A 32 7.12 -0.39 8.47
C ALA A 32 8.05 0.69 9.07
N ALA A 33 8.80 1.39 8.25
CA ALA A 33 9.64 2.50 8.66
C ALA A 33 8.85 3.67 9.27
N LEU A 34 7.59 3.88 8.83
CA LEU A 34 6.72 4.94 9.34
C LEU A 34 5.78 4.44 10.44
N CYS A 35 5.24 3.24 10.30
CA CYS A 35 4.41 2.59 11.30
C CYS A 35 4.86 1.13 11.46
N PRO A 36 5.55 0.77 12.57
CA PRO A 36 6.03 -0.60 12.80
C PRO A 36 4.85 -1.51 13.16
N HIS A 37 4.14 -1.98 12.14
CA HIS A 37 3.02 -2.90 12.22
C HIS A 37 3.37 -4.21 11.47
N PRO A 38 2.95 -5.41 11.95
CA PRO A 38 3.29 -6.69 11.31
C PRO A 38 2.82 -6.83 9.85
N ARG A 39 1.81 -6.06 9.45
CA ARG A 39 1.26 -6.01 8.09
C ARG A 39 2.00 -5.06 7.16
N ASN A 40 2.88 -4.22 7.69
CA ASN A 40 3.67 -3.26 6.93
C ASN A 40 5.00 -3.89 6.47
N LEU A 41 5.45 -3.47 5.30
CA LEU A 41 6.67 -3.96 4.67
C LEU A 41 7.89 -3.22 5.16
N ARG A 42 8.97 -3.94 5.41
CA ARG A 42 10.30 -3.35 5.60
C ARG A 42 10.89 -2.92 4.25
N ASP A 43 11.83 -2.00 4.26
CA ASP A 43 12.45 -1.45 3.05
C ASP A 43 13.09 -2.52 2.17
N GLU A 44 13.71 -3.55 2.76
CA GLU A 44 14.28 -4.67 2.00
C GLU A 44 13.20 -5.51 1.28
N GLN A 45 12.01 -5.67 1.87
CA GLN A 45 10.88 -6.34 1.24
C GLN A 45 10.32 -5.49 0.11
N ILE A 46 10.19 -4.18 0.32
CA ILE A 46 9.75 -3.19 -0.69
C ILE A 46 10.68 -3.24 -1.91
N ARG A 47 12.01 -3.16 -1.70
CA ARG A 47 13.01 -3.25 -2.77
C ARG A 47 12.94 -4.58 -3.53
N LEU A 48 12.74 -5.69 -2.82
CA LEU A 48 12.63 -7.00 -3.45
C LEU A 48 11.40 -7.11 -4.34
N ILE A 49 10.23 -6.65 -3.88
CA ILE A 49 9.00 -6.62 -4.70
C ILE A 49 9.25 -5.80 -5.97
N ALA A 50 9.81 -4.60 -5.84
CA ALA A 50 10.12 -3.73 -6.97
C ALA A 50 11.11 -4.36 -7.95
N SER A 51 12.21 -4.96 -7.45
CA SER A 51 13.22 -5.62 -8.28
C SER A 51 12.70 -6.80 -9.10
N ARG A 52 11.55 -7.37 -8.70
CA ARG A 52 10.84 -8.42 -9.43
C ARG A 52 9.72 -7.91 -10.33
N GLY A 53 9.67 -6.60 -10.57
CA GLY A 53 8.65 -5.98 -11.40
C GLY A 53 7.26 -5.96 -10.76
N GLY A 54 7.19 -6.10 -9.44
CA GLY A 54 5.94 -6.16 -8.69
C GLY A 54 5.28 -4.82 -8.42
N LEU A 55 4.23 -4.86 -7.59
CA LEU A 55 3.42 -3.71 -7.18
C LEU A 55 3.19 -3.76 -5.67
N ILE A 56 3.15 -2.59 -5.05
CA ILE A 56 2.75 -2.40 -3.66
C ILE A 56 1.56 -1.44 -3.65
N GLY A 57 0.41 -1.93 -3.20
CA GLY A 57 -0.80 -1.14 -3.00
C GLY A 57 -0.82 -0.56 -1.58
N ALA A 58 -0.83 0.77 -1.45
CA ALA A 58 -0.95 1.42 -0.16
C ALA A 58 -2.34 1.18 0.45
N ALA A 59 -2.38 0.69 1.70
CA ALA A 59 -3.60 0.32 2.40
C ALA A 59 -4.16 1.46 3.24
N ALA A 60 -5.47 1.71 3.16
CA ALA A 60 -6.16 2.74 3.93
C ALA A 60 -6.64 2.24 5.32
N VAL A 61 -6.01 1.20 5.84
CA VAL A 61 -6.24 0.66 7.18
C VAL A 61 -5.55 1.56 8.20
N GLY A 62 -6.30 2.16 9.09
CA GLY A 62 -5.80 3.18 10.01
C GLY A 62 -4.65 2.69 10.89
N ALA A 63 -4.74 1.46 11.43
CA ALA A 63 -3.70 0.86 12.25
C ALA A 63 -2.37 0.62 11.48
N PHE A 64 -2.40 0.55 10.15
CA PHE A 64 -1.20 0.42 9.32
C PHE A 64 -0.58 1.78 9.00
N VAL A 65 -1.35 2.88 9.14
CA VAL A 65 -0.90 4.25 8.90
C VAL A 65 -0.22 4.83 10.13
N ASP A 66 -0.89 4.83 11.28
CA ASP A 66 -0.29 5.30 12.54
C ASP A 66 -0.95 4.59 13.73
N LYS A 67 -0.16 4.39 14.81
CA LYS A 67 -0.67 3.87 16.08
C LYS A 67 -1.62 4.85 16.75
N ARG A 68 -1.43 6.15 16.56
CA ARG A 68 -2.25 7.23 17.11
C ARG A 68 -3.43 7.48 16.18
N GLU A 69 -4.63 7.39 16.71
CA GLU A 69 -5.87 7.53 15.92
C GLU A 69 -5.99 8.91 15.25
N GLU A 70 -5.57 9.97 15.94
CA GLU A 70 -5.58 11.33 15.43
C GLU A 70 -4.63 11.57 14.25
N CYS A 71 -3.73 10.63 13.98
CA CYS A 71 -2.80 10.65 12.84
C CYS A 71 -3.24 9.73 11.68
N ARG A 72 -4.45 9.20 11.71
CA ARG A 72 -5.00 8.34 10.64
C ARG A 72 -5.78 9.18 9.62
N ASP A 73 -5.10 10.09 8.96
CA ASP A 73 -5.64 11.04 7.97
C ASP A 73 -4.93 10.92 6.60
N PHE A 74 -5.39 11.71 5.62
CA PHE A 74 -4.79 11.71 4.27
C PHE A 74 -3.31 12.09 4.29
N ALA A 75 -2.91 13.06 5.12
CA ALA A 75 -1.54 13.53 5.16
C ALA A 75 -0.59 12.42 5.68
N HIS A 76 -0.98 11.68 6.70
CA HIS A 76 -0.18 10.56 7.19
C HIS A 76 -0.22 9.37 6.23
N PHE A 77 -1.37 9.06 5.63
CA PHE A 77 -1.48 8.01 4.62
C PHE A 77 -0.58 8.29 3.40
N THR A 78 -0.57 9.52 2.90
CA THR A 78 0.26 9.87 1.73
C THR A 78 1.75 9.80 2.03
N ARG A 79 2.19 10.02 3.27
CA ARG A 79 3.60 9.79 3.66
C ARG A 79 4.04 8.34 3.43
N HIS A 80 3.13 7.36 3.63
CA HIS A 80 3.43 5.98 3.27
C HIS A 80 3.61 5.80 1.77
N ILE A 81 2.75 6.43 0.96
CA ILE A 81 2.87 6.40 -0.51
C ILE A 81 4.21 7.00 -0.94
N ASP A 82 4.57 8.17 -0.40
CA ASP A 82 5.84 8.83 -0.69
C ASP A 82 7.04 7.95 -0.34
N HIS A 83 7.03 7.33 0.85
CA HIS A 83 8.10 6.42 1.27
C HIS A 83 8.17 5.19 0.37
N LEU A 84 7.03 4.59 0.02
CA LEU A 84 6.98 3.46 -0.92
C LEU A 84 7.55 3.87 -2.28
N CYS A 85 7.19 5.03 -2.82
CA CYS A 85 7.72 5.56 -4.07
C CYS A 85 9.23 5.83 -3.98
N GLN A 86 9.70 6.37 -2.87
CA GLN A 86 11.13 6.62 -2.65
C GLN A 86 11.95 5.34 -2.62
N VAL A 87 11.42 4.25 -2.04
CA VAL A 87 12.15 2.98 -1.86
C VAL A 87 12.00 2.06 -3.08
N ALA A 88 10.81 1.98 -3.66
CA ALA A 88 10.46 1.06 -4.76
C ALA A 88 10.58 1.71 -6.15
N GLY A 89 10.44 3.03 -6.23
CA GLY A 89 10.16 3.76 -7.46
C GLY A 89 8.65 3.85 -7.74
N GLU A 90 8.22 4.98 -8.30
CA GLU A 90 6.80 5.29 -8.56
C GLU A 90 6.08 4.23 -9.41
N ALA A 91 6.80 3.59 -10.34
CA ALA A 91 6.24 2.53 -11.19
C ALA A 91 5.79 1.27 -10.42
N HIS A 92 6.16 1.13 -9.16
CA HIS A 92 5.90 -0.04 -8.32
C HIS A 92 4.92 0.23 -7.20
N VAL A 93 4.27 1.40 -7.17
CA VAL A 93 3.34 1.81 -6.13
C VAL A 93 1.96 2.08 -6.73
N GLY A 94 0.93 1.76 -5.98
CA GLY A 94 -0.46 2.01 -6.33
C GLY A 94 -1.34 2.07 -5.08
N PHE A 95 -2.66 2.06 -5.28
CA PHE A 95 -3.62 1.99 -4.19
C PHE A 95 -4.14 0.57 -4.03
N GLY A 96 -4.14 0.10 -2.80
CA GLY A 96 -4.72 -1.17 -2.37
C GLY A 96 -5.52 -0.96 -1.09
N PHE A 97 -6.50 -0.08 -1.16
CA PHE A 97 -7.16 0.57 -0.02
C PHE A 97 -7.56 -0.36 1.13
N ASP A 98 -8.04 -1.57 0.83
CA ASP A 98 -8.51 -2.53 1.84
C ASP A 98 -9.55 -1.90 2.78
N PHE A 99 -10.65 -1.40 2.20
CA PHE A 99 -11.68 -0.66 2.94
C PHE A 99 -12.35 -1.51 4.00
N GLU A 100 -12.27 -1.11 5.26
CA GLU A 100 -12.74 -1.89 6.41
C GLU A 100 -14.07 -1.42 7.01
N ARG A 101 -14.64 -0.28 6.56
CA ARG A 101 -15.87 0.27 7.15
C ARG A 101 -16.99 -0.75 7.33
N TYR A 102 -17.11 -1.69 6.40
CA TYR A 102 -18.20 -2.69 6.41
C TYR A 102 -17.89 -3.92 7.24
N TYR A 103 -16.65 -4.11 7.71
CA TYR A 103 -16.22 -5.30 8.46
C TYR A 103 -15.91 -5.01 9.92
N ALA A 104 -15.25 -3.93 10.22
CA ALA A 104 -14.71 -3.64 11.56
C ALA A 104 -15.55 -2.64 12.38
N GLY A 105 -16.68 -2.15 11.86
CA GLY A 105 -17.36 -1.00 12.45
C GLY A 105 -16.63 0.30 12.13
N SER A 106 -17.24 1.42 12.41
CA SER A 106 -16.82 2.74 11.96
C SER A 106 -15.59 3.29 12.70
N GLY A 107 -14.39 2.78 12.52
CA GLY A 107 -13.27 3.35 13.27
C GLY A 107 -11.87 3.07 12.81
N ASP A 108 -11.60 2.01 12.06
CA ASP A 108 -10.24 1.57 11.77
C ASP A 108 -9.63 2.10 10.46
N GLY A 109 -10.38 2.83 9.66
CA GLY A 109 -9.89 3.40 8.39
C GLY A 109 -9.16 4.73 8.57
N VAL A 110 -8.53 5.18 7.48
CA VAL A 110 -8.07 6.56 7.35
C VAL A 110 -9.28 7.49 7.32
N SER A 111 -9.24 8.59 8.08
CA SER A 111 -10.32 9.57 8.15
C SER A 111 -10.68 10.08 6.73
N GLY A 112 -11.95 9.92 6.34
CA GLY A 112 -12.44 10.25 5.00
C GLY A 112 -12.05 9.27 3.90
N LEU A 113 -11.54 8.07 4.23
CA LEU A 113 -11.16 7.02 3.28
C LEU A 113 -11.49 5.60 3.80
N GLY A 114 -12.62 5.44 4.46
CA GLY A 114 -13.05 4.15 5.02
C GLY A 114 -13.88 3.30 4.04
N ALA A 115 -14.31 3.85 2.90
CA ALA A 115 -15.19 3.20 1.94
C ALA A 115 -14.87 3.59 0.49
N PRO A 116 -15.23 2.75 -0.50
CA PRO A 116 -14.92 3.00 -1.92
C PRO A 116 -15.41 4.36 -2.46
N GLU A 117 -16.58 4.81 -2.03
CA GLU A 117 -17.16 6.10 -2.42
C GLU A 117 -16.32 7.31 -1.97
N GLU A 118 -15.48 7.13 -0.97
CA GLU A 118 -14.60 8.18 -0.43
C GLU A 118 -13.26 8.28 -1.19
N ALA A 119 -12.89 7.28 -2.01
CA ALA A 119 -11.65 7.30 -2.77
C ALA A 119 -11.49 8.56 -3.66
N GLY A 120 -12.61 9.08 -4.18
CA GLY A 120 -12.62 10.33 -4.93
C GLY A 120 -12.16 11.55 -4.13
N ALA A 121 -12.33 11.57 -2.82
CA ALA A 121 -11.84 12.65 -1.95
C ALA A 121 -10.30 12.65 -1.87
N LEU A 122 -9.69 11.50 -1.69
CA LEU A 122 -8.22 11.37 -1.71
C LEU A 122 -7.64 11.81 -3.06
N ILE A 123 -8.25 11.40 -4.18
CA ILE A 123 -7.78 11.79 -5.52
C ILE A 123 -7.84 13.31 -5.72
N ARG A 124 -8.90 13.98 -5.24
CA ARG A 124 -8.97 15.44 -5.26
C ARG A 124 -7.89 16.08 -4.41
N TRP A 125 -7.73 15.58 -3.17
CA TRP A 125 -6.72 16.08 -2.25
C TRP A 125 -5.28 15.92 -2.83
N LEU A 126 -4.94 14.77 -3.41
CA LEU A 126 -3.65 14.54 -4.07
C LEU A 126 -3.39 15.52 -5.22
N LYS A 127 -4.41 15.84 -6.04
CA LYS A 127 -4.31 16.84 -7.11
C LYS A 127 -4.02 18.24 -6.57
N GLU A 128 -4.66 18.61 -5.47
CA GLU A 128 -4.45 19.89 -4.80
C GLU A 128 -3.03 20.02 -4.25
N GLN A 129 -2.41 18.88 -3.87
CA GLN A 129 -0.99 18.81 -3.46
C GLN A 129 -0.02 18.72 -4.65
N GLY A 130 -0.49 18.74 -5.88
CA GLY A 130 0.36 18.68 -7.09
C GLY A 130 0.84 17.28 -7.46
N ALA A 131 0.28 16.22 -6.88
CA ALA A 131 0.66 14.84 -7.17
C ALA A 131 0.20 14.40 -8.57
N ASP A 132 1.06 13.69 -9.31
CA ASP A 132 0.74 13.16 -10.64
C ASP A 132 -0.17 11.92 -10.53
N LYS A 133 -1.05 11.76 -11.54
CA LYS A 133 -2.11 10.73 -11.59
C LYS A 133 -1.60 9.30 -11.85
N LYS A 134 -0.35 9.11 -12.27
CA LYS A 134 0.17 7.80 -12.75
C LYS A 134 0.13 6.70 -11.69
N THR A 135 0.37 7.06 -10.44
CA THR A 135 0.39 6.11 -9.31
C THR A 135 -0.99 5.49 -9.05
N ALA A 136 -2.07 6.16 -9.44
CA ALA A 136 -3.43 5.76 -9.02
C ALA A 136 -4.00 4.54 -9.78
N SER A 137 -3.69 4.38 -11.08
CA SER A 137 -4.33 3.33 -11.89
C SER A 137 -3.39 2.64 -12.88
N GLU A 138 -2.47 3.37 -13.51
CA GLU A 138 -1.63 2.82 -14.59
C GLU A 138 -0.74 1.66 -14.11
N ASN A 139 -0.18 1.75 -12.92
CA ASN A 139 0.66 0.69 -12.34
C ASN A 139 -0.12 -0.59 -12.08
N ALA A 140 -1.35 -0.50 -11.56
CA ALA A 140 -2.21 -1.65 -11.34
C ALA A 140 -2.59 -2.31 -12.69
N VAL A 141 -2.97 -1.52 -13.69
CA VAL A 141 -3.26 -2.02 -15.05
C VAL A 141 -2.04 -2.76 -15.60
N ARG A 142 -0.85 -2.17 -15.56
CA ARG A 142 0.40 -2.81 -16.04
C ARG A 142 0.66 -4.17 -15.39
N ILE A 143 0.42 -4.30 -14.08
CA ILE A 143 0.73 -5.53 -13.34
C ILE A 143 -0.35 -6.58 -13.52
N PHE A 144 -1.63 -6.21 -13.61
CA PHE A 144 -2.75 -7.15 -13.66
C PHE A 144 -3.33 -7.36 -15.08
N SER A 145 -2.84 -6.64 -16.10
CA SER A 145 -3.18 -6.94 -17.51
C SER A 145 -2.59 -8.30 -17.92
N PHE A 146 -3.40 -9.11 -18.60
CA PHE A 146 -3.05 -10.41 -19.16
C PHE A 146 -2.71 -10.28 -20.65
#